data_0dd473f56e28f1ca0d4a7287b910ccb3
#
_entry.id   0dd473f56e28f1ca0d4a7287b910ccb3
#
_cell.length_a   1.000
_cell.length_b   1.000
_cell.length_c   1.000
_cell.angle_alpha   90.00
_cell.angle_beta   90.00
_cell.angle_gamma   90.00
#
_symmetry.space_group_name_H-M   'P 1'
#
loop_
_entity.id
_entity.type
_entity.pdbx_description
1 polymer ?
#
loop_
_entity_poly.entity_id
_entity_poly.type
_entity_poly.pdbx_seq_one_letter_code
_entity_poly.pdbx_strand_id
1 'polypeptide(L)' 'MEKTELKKQIMSLTQDITFEYHGKSACINPWAADKFQVGFGDVAKTYTNIKDLIEDPLYDGKSLSQICEDLKIELV' A
#
# COMPACT_ATOMS: atom_id res chain seq x y z
N MET A 1 -8.61 6.50 -3.57
CA MET A 1 -7.49 7.45 -3.83
C MET A 1 -6.87 7.11 -5.17
N GLU A 2 -6.56 8.11 -5.98
CA GLU A 2 -5.96 7.90 -7.29
C GLU A 2 -4.52 7.39 -7.14
N LYS A 3 -4.06 6.58 -8.11
CA LYS A 3 -2.75 5.92 -8.08
C LYS A 3 -1.58 6.89 -7.86
N THR A 4 -1.56 7.99 -8.60
CA THR A 4 -0.47 8.97 -8.52
C THR A 4 -0.42 9.63 -7.13
N GLU A 5 -1.58 9.94 -6.59
CA GLU A 5 -1.70 10.51 -5.26
C GLU A 5 -1.24 9.53 -4.18
N LEU A 6 -1.66 8.28 -4.28
CA LEU A 6 -1.26 7.25 -3.33
C LEU A 6 0.25 7.04 -3.35
N LYS A 7 0.84 6.97 -4.53
CA LYS A 7 2.28 6.83 -4.69
C LYS A 7 3.02 7.99 -4.03
N LYS A 8 2.51 9.20 -4.21
CA LYS A 8 3.09 10.41 -3.62
C LYS A 8 3.01 10.37 -2.09
N GLN A 9 1.89 9.94 -1.55
CA GLN A 9 1.72 9.82 -0.10
C GLN A 9 2.67 8.78 0.50
N ILE A 10 2.82 7.64 -0.15
CA ILE A 10 3.75 6.61 0.31
C ILE A 10 5.19 7.15 0.30
N MET A 11 5.58 7.82 -0.76
CA MET A 11 6.94 8.35 -0.90
C MET A 11 7.23 9.54 0.00
N SER A 12 6.22 10.13 0.63
CA SER A 12 6.44 11.22 1.60
C SER A 12 7.11 10.71 2.87
N LEU A 13 7.00 9.42 3.17
CA LEU A 13 7.61 8.76 4.33
C LEU A 13 7.23 9.38 5.68
N THR A 14 6.07 10.03 5.73
CA THR A 14 5.66 10.77 6.94
C THR A 14 4.51 10.12 7.68
N GLN A 15 3.74 9.25 7.02
CA GLN A 15 2.54 8.66 7.60
C GLN A 15 2.37 7.21 7.16
N ASP A 16 1.83 6.39 8.07
CA ASP A 16 1.39 5.05 7.72
C ASP A 16 0.06 5.17 6.96
N ILE A 17 -0.16 4.24 6.05
CA ILE A 17 -1.38 4.21 5.24
C ILE A 17 -2.15 2.95 5.60
N THR A 18 -3.43 3.10 5.92
CA THR A 18 -4.29 1.98 6.28
C THR A 18 -5.54 1.96 5.41
N PHE A 19 -6.03 0.76 5.12
CA PHE A 19 -7.28 0.57 4.40
C PHE A 19 -7.81 -0.84 4.63
N GLU A 20 -9.03 -1.06 4.18
CA GLU A 20 -9.65 -2.39 4.19
C GLU A 20 -9.95 -2.81 2.76
N TYR A 21 -9.74 -4.10 2.48
CA TYR A 21 -10.06 -4.67 1.17
C TYR A 21 -10.53 -6.12 1.37
N HIS A 22 -11.70 -6.44 0.84
CA HIS A 22 -12.31 -7.77 0.98
C HIS A 22 -12.40 -8.24 2.44
N GLY A 23 -12.72 -7.32 3.34
CA GLY A 23 -12.88 -7.63 4.77
C GLY A 23 -11.58 -7.84 5.53
N LYS A 24 -10.44 -7.57 4.89
CA LYS A 24 -9.13 -7.70 5.53
C LYS A 24 -8.49 -6.33 5.72
N SER A 25 -7.85 -6.14 6.86
CA SER A 25 -7.12 -4.91 7.14
C SER A 25 -5.79 -4.91 6.43
N ALA A 26 -5.40 -3.78 5.89
CA ALA A 26 -4.12 -3.60 5.22
C ALA A 26 -3.41 -2.36 5.74
N CYS A 27 -2.10 -2.38 5.73
CA CYS A 27 -1.30 -1.23 6.11
C CYS A 27 -0.03 -1.16 5.27
N ILE A 28 0.45 0.05 5.07
CA ILE A 28 1.70 0.33 4.39
C ILE A 28 2.53 1.22 5.29
N ASN A 29 3.69 0.72 5.71
CA ASN A 29 4.61 1.45 6.59
C ASN A 29 5.85 1.83 5.79
N PRO A 30 5.95 3.07 5.29
CA PRO A 30 7.11 3.52 4.54
C PRO A 30 8.25 3.90 5.49
N TRP A 31 9.23 3.01 5.61
CA TRP A 31 10.38 3.21 6.50
C TRP A 31 11.46 4.09 5.88
N ALA A 32 11.70 3.89 4.59
CA ALA A 32 12.71 4.62 3.84
C ALA A 32 12.38 4.54 2.35
N ALA A 33 13.08 5.30 1.52
CA ALA A 33 12.83 5.31 0.09
C ALA A 33 13.07 3.95 -0.57
N ASP A 34 13.83 3.08 0.08
CA ASP A 34 14.15 1.73 -0.41
C ASP A 34 13.64 0.63 0.52
N LYS A 35 12.72 0.95 1.44
CA LYS A 35 12.18 -0.05 2.36
C LYS A 35 10.74 0.29 2.74
N PHE A 36 9.81 -0.55 2.26
CA PHE A 36 8.38 -0.40 2.53
C PHE A 36 7.84 -1.71 3.08
N GLN A 37 7.24 -1.67 4.26
CA GLN A 37 6.63 -2.83 4.87
C GLN A 37 5.13 -2.79 4.66
N VAL A 38 4.56 -3.89 4.14
CA VAL A 38 3.14 -3.97 3.82
C VAL A 38 2.52 -5.16 4.52
N GLY A 39 1.36 -4.94 5.14
CA GLY A 39 0.56 -6.01 5.72
C GLY A 39 -0.79 -6.07 5.05
N PHE A 40 -1.31 -7.27 4.81
CA PHE A 40 -2.64 -7.51 4.29
C PHE A 40 -3.20 -8.78 4.93
N GLY A 41 -4.16 -8.63 5.84
CA GLY A 41 -4.65 -9.75 6.63
C GLY A 41 -3.50 -10.40 7.40
N ASP A 42 -3.26 -11.67 7.16
CA ASP A 42 -2.19 -12.43 7.81
C ASP A 42 -0.87 -12.41 7.03
N VAL A 43 -0.84 -11.70 5.90
CA VAL A 43 0.33 -11.65 5.04
C VAL A 43 1.13 -10.39 5.31
N ALA A 44 2.45 -10.52 5.42
CA ALA A 44 3.35 -9.38 5.54
C ALA A 44 4.45 -9.52 4.49
N LYS A 45 4.79 -8.42 3.84
CA LYS A 45 5.80 -8.42 2.79
C LYS A 45 6.57 -7.09 2.80
N THR A 46 7.85 -7.15 2.50
CA THR A 46 8.71 -5.97 2.44
C THR A 46 9.12 -5.72 0.99
N TYR A 47 9.00 -4.48 0.56
CA TYR A 47 9.38 -4.05 -0.79
C TYR A 47 10.56 -3.09 -0.72
N THR A 48 11.41 -3.14 -1.72
CA THR A 48 12.59 -2.28 -1.79
C THR A 48 12.42 -1.09 -2.72
N ASN A 49 11.34 -1.05 -3.49
CA ASN A 49 11.03 0.09 -4.34
C ASN A 49 9.52 0.26 -4.46
N ILE A 50 9.11 1.47 -4.77
CA ILE A 50 7.69 1.84 -4.84
C ILE A 50 6.97 1.15 -5.99
N LYS A 51 7.65 0.92 -7.09
CA LYS A 51 7.04 0.29 -8.25
C LYS A 51 6.58 -1.12 -7.93
N ASP A 52 7.42 -1.92 -7.29
CA ASP A 52 7.07 -3.28 -6.90
C ASP A 52 5.91 -3.28 -5.90
N LEU A 53 5.93 -2.35 -4.96
CA LEU A 53 4.86 -2.23 -3.97
C LEU A 53 3.50 -1.96 -4.65
N ILE A 54 3.48 -1.07 -5.62
CA ILE A 54 2.26 -0.66 -6.31
C ILE A 54 1.75 -1.74 -7.27
N GLU A 55 2.65 -2.48 -7.91
CA GLU A 55 2.30 -3.41 -8.97
C GLU A 55 2.18 -4.88 -8.54
N ASP A 56 2.65 -5.24 -7.34
CA ASP A 56 2.60 -6.62 -6.88
C ASP A 56 1.14 -7.05 -6.59
N PRO A 57 0.68 -8.20 -7.13
CA PRO A 57 -0.69 -8.65 -6.94
C PRO A 57 -0.90 -9.29 -5.56
N LEU A 58 -0.68 -8.52 -4.50
CA LEU A 58 -0.78 -8.97 -3.11
C LEU A 58 -2.23 -9.08 -2.65
N TYR A 59 -3.15 -8.26 -3.19
CA TYR A 59 -4.50 -8.09 -2.68
C TYR A 59 -5.48 -9.01 -3.43
N ASP A 60 -5.48 -10.29 -3.04
CA ASP A 60 -6.34 -11.32 -3.64
C ASP A 60 -6.17 -11.40 -5.17
N GLY A 61 -4.92 -11.35 -5.62
CA GLY A 61 -4.58 -11.42 -7.04
C GLY A 61 -4.61 -10.07 -7.75
N LYS A 62 -4.85 -8.99 -7.02
CA LYS A 62 -4.88 -7.64 -7.57
C LYS A 62 -3.75 -6.80 -6.99
N SER A 63 -3.21 -5.89 -7.80
CA SER A 63 -2.20 -4.95 -7.33
C SER A 63 -2.86 -3.72 -6.72
N LEU A 64 -2.07 -2.98 -5.93
CA LEU A 64 -2.56 -1.75 -5.33
C LEU A 64 -2.99 -0.74 -6.40
N SER A 65 -2.28 -0.69 -7.53
CA SER A 65 -2.64 0.21 -8.63
C SER A 65 -4.01 -0.11 -9.24
N GLN A 66 -4.46 -1.36 -9.13
CA GLN A 66 -5.75 -1.78 -9.66
C GLN A 66 -6.91 -1.46 -8.72
N ILE A 67 -6.66 -1.42 -7.42
CA ILE A 67 -7.73 -1.30 -6.43
C ILE A 67 -7.78 0.06 -5.72
N CYS A 68 -6.72 0.87 -5.83
CA CYS A 68 -6.59 2.07 -4.99
C CYS A 68 -7.70 3.12 -5.20
N GLU A 69 -8.27 3.21 -6.40
CA GLU A 69 -9.31 4.20 -6.67
C GLU A 69 -10.62 3.88 -5.93
N ASP A 70 -10.88 2.61 -5.67
CA ASP A 70 -12.09 2.17 -4.99
C ASP A 70 -11.92 2.07 -3.48
N LEU A 71 -10.71 2.28 -2.97
CA LEU A 71 -10.42 2.14 -1.56
C LEU A 71 -10.65 3.43 -0.78
N LYS A 72 -11.09 3.25 0.46
CA LYS A 72 -11.15 4.31 1.44
C LYS A 72 -9.85 4.29 2.22
N ILE A 73 -8.88 5.05 1.77
CA ILE A 73 -7.54 5.06 2.35
C ILE A 73 -7.44 6.11 3.45
N GLU A 74 -6.91 5.71 4.60
CA GLU A 74 -6.70 6.60 5.73
C GLU A 74 -5.21 6.81 5.96
N LEU A 75 -4.84 8.06 6.28
CA LEU A 75 -3.48 8.43 6.62
C LEU A 75 -3.37 8.55 8.14
N VAL A 76 -2.42 7.85 8.71
CA VAL A 76 -2.25 7.81 10.18
C VAL A 76 -0.97 8.52 10.58
#